data_abdcba79e2c3c63c691331b3d2044164
#
_entry.id   abdcba79e2c3c63c691331b3d2044164
#
_cell.length_a   1.000
_cell.length_b   1.000
_cell.length_c   1.000
_cell.angle_alpha   90.00
_cell.angle_beta   90.00
_cell.angle_gamma   90.00
#
_symmetry.space_group_name_H-M   'P 1'
#
loop_
_entity.id
_entity.type
_entity.pdbx_description
1 polymer ?
#
loop_
_entity_poly.entity_id
_entity_poly.type
_entity_poly.pdbx_seq_one_letter_code
_entity_poly.pdbx_strand_id
1 'polypeptide(L)'
;MTLADSGITKPQDFAGKTVQADTGLITLHAMLANVGISSGQYHEVNLGTDLGPFYSGQVQVWNAYIYNEVLMAQSKGYKVNIIYPDDYGIHFYSDTLYSTDKYIAANPDLVLRFLRATLKGWTWAIENVDKTGALVQKYNPNIDPVIEIAKMTASLPLVNTGEDHIGWMKSDVWAGMEQMLREQVVLTAPLDVTQMYTMQFLEEIYK
;
A
#
# COMPACT_ATOMS: atom_id res chain seq x y z
N MET A 1 -3.99 10.47 -4.84
CA MET A 1 -3.70 11.18 -6.11
C MET A 1 -4.64 12.34 -6.33
N THR A 2 -4.22 13.33 -7.12
CA THR A 2 -5.01 14.49 -7.55
C THR A 2 -4.76 14.74 -9.04
N LEU A 3 -5.66 15.43 -9.74
CA LEU A 3 -5.38 15.86 -11.12
C LEU A 3 -4.25 16.89 -11.13
N ALA A 4 -3.36 16.82 -12.12
CA ALA A 4 -2.17 17.69 -12.19
C ALA A 4 -2.50 19.18 -12.30
N ASP A 5 -3.63 19.51 -12.91
CA ASP A 5 -4.13 20.87 -13.08
C ASP A 5 -5.03 21.37 -11.94
N SER A 6 -5.27 20.53 -10.92
CA SER A 6 -6.10 20.89 -9.77
C SER A 6 -5.47 21.92 -8.82
N GLY A 7 -4.16 22.13 -8.92
CA GLY A 7 -3.41 22.94 -7.96
C GLY A 7 -3.17 22.27 -6.59
N ILE A 8 -3.59 21.02 -6.43
CA ILE A 8 -3.41 20.24 -5.18
C ILE A 8 -2.16 19.38 -5.32
N THR A 9 -1.10 19.70 -4.57
CA THR A 9 0.20 19.04 -4.67
C THR A 9 0.73 18.51 -3.34
N LYS A 10 0.07 18.85 -2.23
CA LYS A 10 0.48 18.45 -0.87
C LYS A 10 -0.76 18.32 0.03
N PRO A 11 -0.68 17.62 1.17
CA PRO A 11 -1.84 17.37 2.03
C PRO A 11 -2.48 18.65 2.58
N GLN A 12 -1.73 19.73 2.77
CA GLN A 12 -2.28 21.01 3.24
C GLN A 12 -3.31 21.60 2.26
N ASP A 13 -3.23 21.24 0.98
CA ASP A 13 -4.16 21.71 -0.05
C ASP A 13 -5.52 20.98 -0.01
N PHE A 14 -5.69 19.98 0.89
CA PHE A 14 -6.95 19.21 1.02
C PHE A 14 -8.03 20.00 1.75
N ALA A 15 -7.69 21.10 2.43
CA ALA A 15 -8.67 21.95 3.10
C ALA A 15 -9.76 22.42 2.13
N GLY A 16 -11.04 22.18 2.50
CA GLY A 16 -12.21 22.49 1.68
C GLY A 16 -12.43 21.57 0.47
N LYS A 17 -11.66 20.48 0.30
CA LYS A 17 -11.78 19.56 -0.82
C LYS A 17 -12.60 18.34 -0.47
N THR A 18 -13.14 17.69 -1.50
CA THR A 18 -13.75 16.36 -1.38
C THR A 18 -12.69 15.29 -1.60
N VAL A 19 -12.57 14.39 -0.65
CA VAL A 19 -11.55 13.34 -0.58
C VAL A 19 -12.26 11.99 -0.60
N GLN A 20 -11.98 11.20 -1.62
CA GLN A 20 -12.38 9.78 -1.62
C GLN A 20 -11.47 9.03 -0.67
N ALA A 21 -12.06 8.38 0.30
CA ALA A 21 -11.35 7.55 1.24
C ALA A 21 -12.21 6.31 1.56
N ASP A 22 -11.57 5.17 1.62
CA ASP A 22 -12.17 3.90 1.99
C ASP A 22 -11.32 3.22 3.08
N THR A 23 -10.89 2.00 2.87
CA THR A 23 -10.08 1.23 3.83
C THR A 23 -8.72 1.87 4.18
N GLY A 24 -8.24 2.85 3.42
CA GLY A 24 -7.01 3.62 3.69
C GLY A 24 -7.19 4.83 4.60
N LEU A 25 -8.35 5.02 5.23
CA LEU A 25 -8.68 6.20 6.03
C LEU A 25 -7.68 6.51 7.14
N ILE A 26 -7.16 5.51 7.82
CA ILE A 26 -6.25 5.70 8.96
C ILE A 26 -4.96 6.40 8.53
N THR A 27 -4.36 5.98 7.42
CA THR A 27 -3.14 6.62 6.89
C THR A 27 -3.41 8.01 6.37
N LEU A 28 -4.56 8.25 5.76
CA LEU A 28 -4.99 9.58 5.33
C LEU A 28 -5.14 10.51 6.54
N HIS A 29 -5.87 10.07 7.59
CA HIS A 29 -6.09 10.88 8.79
C HIS A 29 -4.78 11.19 9.50
N ALA A 30 -3.89 10.21 9.65
CA ALA A 30 -2.57 10.40 10.25
C ALA A 30 -1.71 11.39 9.45
N MET A 31 -1.66 11.24 8.13
CA MET A 31 -0.94 12.17 7.25
C MET A 31 -1.47 13.61 7.38
N LEU A 32 -2.80 13.77 7.38
CA LEU A 32 -3.42 15.09 7.50
C LEU A 32 -3.20 15.71 8.89
N ALA A 33 -3.29 14.90 9.95
CA ALA A 33 -2.99 15.33 11.31
C ALA A 33 -1.54 15.83 11.45
N ASN A 34 -0.56 15.12 10.86
CA ASN A 34 0.84 15.51 10.87
C ASN A 34 1.11 16.86 10.21
N VAL A 35 0.24 17.28 9.30
CA VAL A 35 0.34 18.60 8.65
C VAL A 35 -0.66 19.64 9.17
N GLY A 36 -1.35 19.34 10.28
CA GLY A 36 -2.25 20.26 10.96
C GLY A 36 -3.65 20.38 10.34
N ILE A 37 -4.07 19.43 9.51
CA ILE A 37 -5.42 19.38 8.92
C ILE A 37 -6.30 18.41 9.72
N SER A 38 -7.39 18.92 10.29
CA SER A 38 -8.36 18.12 11.04
C SER A 38 -9.52 17.66 10.16
N SER A 39 -10.24 16.61 10.59
CA SER A 39 -11.34 15.98 9.86
C SER A 39 -12.50 16.92 9.47
N GLY A 40 -12.69 18.03 10.19
CA GLY A 40 -13.70 19.04 9.84
C GLY A 40 -13.29 20.02 8.72
N GLN A 41 -12.07 19.96 8.24
CA GLN A 41 -11.54 20.89 7.24
C GLN A 41 -11.64 20.40 5.80
N TYR A 42 -12.12 19.16 5.57
CA TYR A 42 -12.34 18.58 4.26
C TYR A 42 -13.56 17.65 4.28
N HIS A 43 -14.02 17.19 3.13
CA HIS A 43 -15.21 16.34 3.01
C HIS A 43 -14.79 14.93 2.59
N GLU A 44 -14.96 13.95 3.46
CA GLU A 44 -14.77 12.55 3.12
C GLU A 44 -16.00 11.96 2.44
N VAL A 45 -15.75 11.19 1.38
CA VAL A 45 -16.76 10.41 0.68
C VAL A 45 -16.26 8.99 0.45
N ASN A 46 -17.18 8.04 0.37
CA ASN A 46 -16.87 6.68 -0.06
C ASN A 46 -17.77 6.32 -1.24
N LEU A 47 -17.20 6.34 -2.43
CA LEU A 47 -17.90 6.14 -3.72
C LEU A 47 -17.49 4.82 -4.41
N GLY A 48 -16.78 3.95 -3.69
CA GLY A 48 -16.26 2.71 -4.26
C GLY A 48 -15.09 2.98 -5.23
N THR A 49 -15.00 2.19 -6.29
CA THR A 49 -13.81 2.15 -7.17
C THR A 49 -13.98 2.88 -8.51
N ASP A 50 -15.16 3.46 -8.78
CA ASP A 50 -15.40 4.19 -10.03
C ASP A 50 -14.73 5.57 -9.99
N LEU A 51 -13.73 5.77 -10.83
CA LEU A 51 -13.00 7.03 -10.97
C LEU A 51 -13.75 8.14 -11.73
N GLY A 52 -14.99 7.92 -12.16
CA GLY A 52 -15.82 8.94 -12.84
C GLY A 52 -15.91 10.26 -12.08
N PRO A 53 -16.24 10.24 -10.78
CA PRO A 53 -16.27 11.46 -9.95
C PRO A 53 -14.92 12.17 -9.83
N PHE A 54 -13.82 11.44 -9.86
CA PHE A 54 -12.47 12.01 -9.86
C PHE A 54 -12.17 12.71 -11.20
N TYR A 55 -12.47 12.05 -12.31
CA TYR A 55 -12.24 12.64 -13.66
C TYR A 55 -13.09 13.87 -13.94
N SER A 56 -14.29 13.94 -13.38
CA SER A 56 -15.19 15.10 -13.50
C SER A 56 -14.85 16.25 -12.56
N GLY A 57 -13.90 16.05 -11.61
CA GLY A 57 -13.54 17.03 -10.59
C GLY A 57 -14.54 17.15 -9.42
N GLN A 58 -15.55 16.28 -9.34
CA GLN A 58 -16.45 16.22 -8.19
C GLN A 58 -15.72 15.79 -6.93
N VAL A 59 -14.74 14.90 -7.07
CA VAL A 59 -13.81 14.49 -6.04
C VAL A 59 -12.41 14.94 -6.43
N GLN A 60 -11.79 15.78 -5.63
CA GLN A 60 -10.50 16.38 -5.97
C GLN A 60 -9.31 15.52 -5.55
N VAL A 61 -9.48 14.72 -4.49
CA VAL A 61 -8.43 13.84 -3.96
C VAL A 61 -8.94 12.42 -3.93
N TRP A 62 -8.17 11.50 -4.50
CA TRP A 62 -8.52 10.09 -4.56
C TRP A 62 -7.47 9.24 -3.87
N ASN A 63 -7.87 8.38 -2.92
CA ASN A 63 -7.01 7.33 -2.40
C ASN A 63 -6.69 6.34 -3.52
N ALA A 64 -5.43 6.03 -3.73
CA ALA A 64 -4.99 5.30 -4.91
C ALA A 64 -3.76 4.44 -4.64
N TYR A 65 -3.74 3.27 -5.23
CA TYR A 65 -2.52 2.51 -5.41
C TYR A 65 -1.81 2.95 -6.69
N ILE A 66 -0.49 3.17 -6.61
CA ILE A 66 0.30 3.61 -7.77
C ILE A 66 0.25 2.62 -8.93
N TYR A 67 0.10 1.34 -8.61
CA TYR A 67 0.01 0.24 -9.57
C TYR A 67 -1.42 -0.05 -10.04
N ASN A 68 -2.43 0.71 -9.63
CA ASN A 68 -3.83 0.51 -10.04
C ASN A 68 -4.47 1.82 -10.51
N GLU A 69 -5.07 2.62 -9.62
CA GLU A 69 -5.84 3.82 -9.96
C GLU A 69 -5.00 4.87 -10.69
N VAL A 70 -3.72 5.02 -10.31
CA VAL A 70 -2.79 5.92 -11.00
C VAL A 70 -2.59 5.49 -12.45
N LEU A 71 -2.31 4.21 -12.69
CA LEU A 71 -2.15 3.68 -14.05
C LEU A 71 -3.45 3.76 -14.84
N MET A 72 -4.60 3.53 -14.21
CA MET A 72 -5.91 3.70 -14.85
C MET A 72 -6.15 5.13 -15.31
N ALA A 73 -5.82 6.12 -14.47
CA ALA A 73 -5.95 7.53 -14.84
C ALA A 73 -5.00 7.88 -15.99
N GLN A 74 -3.76 7.46 -15.90
CA GLN A 74 -2.74 7.71 -16.93
C GLN A 74 -3.10 7.04 -18.27
N SER A 75 -3.64 5.82 -18.27
CA SER A 75 -4.07 5.13 -19.49
C SER A 75 -5.21 5.84 -20.21
N LYS A 76 -6.00 6.61 -19.48
CA LYS A 76 -7.06 7.48 -20.03
C LYS A 76 -6.56 8.89 -20.41
N GLY A 77 -5.25 9.15 -20.31
CA GLY A 77 -4.64 10.42 -20.69
C GLY A 77 -4.64 11.49 -19.58
N TYR A 78 -5.11 11.17 -18.38
CA TYR A 78 -5.06 12.11 -17.26
C TYR A 78 -3.66 12.18 -16.68
N LYS A 79 -3.18 13.39 -16.42
CA LYS A 79 -1.97 13.63 -15.63
C LYS A 79 -2.36 13.79 -14.18
N VAL A 80 -1.64 13.13 -13.28
CA VAL A 80 -1.93 13.15 -11.85
C VAL A 80 -0.70 13.53 -11.04
N ASN A 81 -0.93 14.22 -9.92
CA ASN A 81 0.05 14.36 -8.84
C ASN A 81 -0.14 13.19 -7.87
N ILE A 82 0.96 12.66 -7.37
CA ILE A 82 0.97 11.61 -6.36
C ILE A 82 1.50 12.22 -5.06
N ILE A 83 0.78 12.03 -3.97
CA ILE A 83 1.15 12.49 -2.64
C ILE A 83 1.32 11.22 -1.81
N TYR A 84 2.54 10.92 -1.42
CA TYR A 84 2.85 9.72 -0.64
C TYR A 84 2.72 10.02 0.86
N PRO A 85 1.98 9.23 1.63
CA PRO A 85 1.94 9.35 3.08
C PRO A 85 3.31 9.25 3.74
N ASP A 86 4.22 8.47 3.13
CA ASP A 86 5.60 8.27 3.59
C ASP A 86 6.39 9.59 3.66
N ASP A 87 6.22 10.50 2.69
CA ASP A 87 6.84 11.82 2.67
C ASP A 87 6.39 12.71 3.84
N TYR A 88 5.32 12.30 4.56
CA TYR A 88 4.72 13.03 5.68
C TYR A 88 4.83 12.27 7.00
N GLY A 89 5.75 11.32 7.08
CA GLY A 89 6.06 10.58 8.29
C GLY A 89 5.15 9.40 8.59
N ILE A 90 4.39 8.94 7.61
CA ILE A 90 3.53 7.77 7.76
C ILE A 90 4.22 6.56 7.12
N HIS A 91 5.07 5.91 7.90
CA HIS A 91 5.77 4.68 7.51
C HIS A 91 4.99 3.47 7.99
N PHE A 92 4.57 2.60 7.06
CA PHE A 92 3.72 1.50 7.46
C PHE A 92 3.75 0.35 6.44
N TYR A 93 3.67 -0.89 6.94
CA TYR A 93 3.55 -2.06 6.09
C TYR A 93 2.10 -2.21 5.60
N SER A 94 1.91 -2.24 4.28
CA SER A 94 0.59 -2.37 3.66
C SER A 94 0.16 -3.83 3.60
N ASP A 95 0.85 -4.63 2.81
CA ASP A 95 0.50 -6.02 2.58
C ASP A 95 1.41 -6.95 3.40
N THR A 96 0.83 -7.72 4.30
CA THR A 96 1.55 -8.68 5.13
C THR A 96 0.96 -10.08 5.01
N LEU A 97 1.83 -11.10 5.03
CA LEU A 97 1.38 -12.47 5.19
C LEU A 97 1.18 -12.76 6.68
N TYR A 98 0.01 -13.27 7.04
CA TYR A 98 -0.30 -13.57 8.43
C TYR A 98 -0.86 -14.98 8.61
N SER A 99 -0.71 -15.49 9.81
CA SER A 99 -1.30 -16.76 10.24
C SER A 99 -1.54 -16.73 11.76
N THR A 100 -2.26 -17.69 12.29
CA THR A 100 -2.44 -17.80 13.74
C THR A 100 -1.21 -18.44 14.40
N ASP A 101 -0.88 -18.03 15.63
CA ASP A 101 0.22 -18.63 16.41
C ASP A 101 0.06 -20.15 16.53
N LYS A 102 -1.19 -20.60 16.77
CA LYS A 102 -1.51 -22.03 16.84
C LYS A 102 -1.15 -22.75 15.54
N TYR A 103 -1.42 -22.16 14.39
CA TYR A 103 -1.10 -22.77 13.10
C TYR A 103 0.39 -22.78 12.84
N ILE A 104 1.08 -21.68 13.14
CA ILE A 104 2.53 -21.55 13.01
C ILE A 104 3.22 -22.60 13.88
N ALA A 105 2.82 -22.72 15.16
CA ALA A 105 3.38 -23.69 16.09
C ALA A 105 3.14 -25.15 15.68
N ALA A 106 1.99 -25.44 15.10
CA ALA A 106 1.65 -26.80 14.65
C ALA A 106 2.29 -27.16 13.29
N ASN A 107 2.63 -26.20 12.45
CA ASN A 107 3.06 -26.42 11.06
C ASN A 107 4.25 -25.55 10.64
N PRO A 108 5.33 -25.43 11.43
CA PRO A 108 6.43 -24.50 11.14
C PRO A 108 7.11 -24.79 9.80
N ASP A 109 7.32 -26.07 9.47
CA ASP A 109 7.91 -26.47 8.19
C ASP A 109 7.04 -26.06 6.99
N LEU A 110 5.72 -26.17 7.09
CA LEU A 110 4.81 -25.75 6.03
C LEU A 110 4.86 -24.24 5.82
N VAL A 111 4.88 -23.44 6.90
CA VAL A 111 5.02 -21.99 6.85
C VAL A 111 6.34 -21.60 6.17
N LEU A 112 7.44 -22.23 6.58
CA LEU A 112 8.75 -21.98 5.99
C LEU A 112 8.79 -22.28 4.49
N ARG A 113 8.25 -23.43 4.07
CA ARG A 113 8.21 -23.83 2.65
C ARG A 113 7.32 -22.90 1.83
N PHE A 114 6.19 -22.48 2.39
CA PHE A 114 5.28 -21.52 1.74
C PHE A 114 5.98 -20.17 1.54
N LEU A 115 6.63 -19.64 2.56
CA LEU A 115 7.38 -18.37 2.46
C LEU A 115 8.51 -18.47 1.43
N ARG A 116 9.31 -19.55 1.46
CA ARG A 116 10.36 -19.76 0.43
C ARG A 116 9.79 -19.74 -0.98
N ALA A 117 8.65 -20.40 -1.20
CA ALA A 117 8.01 -20.43 -2.51
C ALA A 117 7.51 -19.02 -2.92
N THR A 118 6.89 -18.29 -1.99
CA THR A 118 6.40 -16.92 -2.20
C THR A 118 7.54 -15.97 -2.55
N LEU A 119 8.62 -15.98 -1.76
CA LEU A 119 9.80 -15.13 -2.00
C LEU A 119 10.50 -15.47 -3.31
N LYS A 120 10.60 -16.77 -3.64
CA LYS A 120 11.11 -17.19 -4.95
C LYS A 120 10.23 -16.70 -6.10
N GLY A 121 8.91 -16.69 -5.91
CA GLY A 121 7.96 -16.14 -6.88
C GLY A 121 8.16 -14.63 -7.08
N TRP A 122 8.31 -13.88 -6.01
CA TRP A 122 8.58 -12.45 -6.06
C TRP A 122 9.93 -12.14 -6.73
N THR A 123 11.00 -12.86 -6.35
CA THR A 123 12.31 -12.71 -6.97
C THR A 123 12.25 -12.94 -8.48
N TRP A 124 11.57 -14.03 -8.89
CA TRP A 124 11.38 -14.32 -10.30
C TRP A 124 10.59 -13.20 -11.02
N ALA A 125 9.53 -12.69 -10.40
CA ALA A 125 8.71 -11.63 -11.00
C ALA A 125 9.49 -10.32 -11.17
N ILE A 126 10.34 -9.97 -10.20
CA ILE A 126 11.23 -8.81 -10.28
C ILE A 126 12.26 -8.96 -11.41
N GLU A 127 12.85 -10.15 -11.56
CA GLU A 127 13.85 -10.45 -12.59
C GLU A 127 13.24 -10.63 -13.99
N ASN A 128 11.93 -10.87 -14.09
CA ASN A 128 11.24 -11.19 -15.35
C ASN A 128 9.95 -10.38 -15.53
N VAL A 129 10.02 -9.07 -15.29
CA VAL A 129 8.83 -8.18 -15.33
C VAL A 129 8.07 -8.30 -16.64
N ASP A 130 8.79 -8.38 -17.75
CA ASP A 130 8.24 -8.52 -19.11
C ASP A 130 7.42 -9.80 -19.32
N LYS A 131 7.63 -10.83 -18.49
CA LYS A 131 6.93 -12.12 -18.56
C LYS A 131 5.75 -12.22 -17.60
N THR A 132 5.63 -11.29 -16.64
CA THR A 132 4.60 -11.36 -15.59
C THR A 132 3.19 -11.28 -16.17
N GLY A 133 2.96 -10.41 -17.14
CA GLY A 133 1.64 -10.26 -17.77
C GLY A 133 1.15 -11.55 -18.43
N ALA A 134 1.99 -12.20 -19.23
CA ALA A 134 1.65 -13.48 -19.85
C ALA A 134 1.47 -14.61 -18.82
N LEU A 135 2.21 -14.56 -17.71
CA LEU A 135 2.04 -15.53 -16.63
C LEU A 135 0.69 -15.37 -15.92
N VAL A 136 0.33 -14.14 -15.53
CA VAL A 136 -0.94 -13.86 -14.84
C VAL A 136 -2.13 -14.19 -15.76
N GLN A 137 -2.03 -13.89 -17.06
CA GLN A 137 -3.08 -14.20 -18.04
C GLN A 137 -3.43 -15.69 -18.14
N LYS A 138 -2.49 -16.60 -17.82
CA LYS A 138 -2.80 -18.05 -17.75
C LYS A 138 -3.83 -18.39 -16.67
N TYR A 139 -3.91 -17.58 -15.61
CA TYR A 139 -4.84 -17.78 -14.49
C TYR A 139 -6.10 -16.92 -14.62
N ASN A 140 -6.01 -15.80 -15.34
CA ASN A 140 -7.15 -14.95 -15.67
C ASN A 140 -7.07 -14.49 -17.12
N PRO A 141 -7.70 -15.18 -18.06
CA PRO A 141 -7.65 -14.87 -19.50
C PRO A 141 -8.23 -13.49 -19.88
N ASN A 142 -9.00 -12.87 -19.00
CA ASN A 142 -9.69 -11.61 -19.27
C ASN A 142 -8.84 -10.34 -18.98
N ILE A 143 -7.62 -10.52 -18.49
CA ILE A 143 -6.71 -9.40 -18.21
C ILE A 143 -5.91 -9.01 -19.45
N ASP A 144 -5.51 -7.74 -19.51
CA ASP A 144 -4.54 -7.25 -20.48
C ASP A 144 -3.11 -7.47 -19.93
N PRO A 145 -2.29 -8.34 -20.57
CA PRO A 145 -0.94 -8.60 -20.10
C PRO A 145 -0.02 -7.38 -20.12
N VAL A 146 -0.29 -6.40 -20.98
CA VAL A 146 0.49 -5.15 -21.02
C VAL A 146 0.23 -4.30 -19.78
N ILE A 147 -1.02 -4.24 -19.34
CA ILE A 147 -1.40 -3.54 -18.10
C ILE A 147 -0.77 -4.24 -16.88
N GLU A 148 -0.77 -5.57 -16.84
CA GLU A 148 -0.17 -6.32 -15.71
C GLU A 148 1.36 -6.14 -15.64
N ILE A 149 2.05 -6.03 -16.77
CA ILE A 149 3.48 -5.66 -16.81
C ILE A 149 3.68 -4.24 -16.27
N ALA A 150 2.83 -3.28 -16.64
CA ALA A 150 2.91 -1.92 -16.12
C ALA A 150 2.66 -1.86 -14.61
N LYS A 151 1.70 -2.63 -14.08
CA LYS A 151 1.44 -2.78 -12.64
C LYS A 151 2.66 -3.34 -11.91
N MET A 152 3.25 -4.43 -12.42
CA MET A 152 4.45 -5.01 -11.85
C MET A 152 5.62 -4.01 -11.85
N THR A 153 5.81 -3.29 -12.96
CA THR A 153 6.84 -2.24 -13.06
C THR A 153 6.66 -1.15 -12.00
N ALA A 154 5.42 -0.68 -11.81
CA ALA A 154 5.10 0.33 -10.80
C ALA A 154 5.27 -0.19 -9.36
N SER A 155 5.17 -1.50 -9.15
CA SER A 155 5.33 -2.13 -7.84
C SER A 155 6.79 -2.36 -7.43
N LEU A 156 7.74 -2.37 -8.38
CA LEU A 156 9.14 -2.70 -8.10
C LEU A 156 9.75 -1.92 -6.92
N PRO A 157 9.63 -0.58 -6.85
CA PRO A 157 10.22 0.19 -5.75
C PRO A 157 9.55 -0.06 -4.40
N LEU A 158 8.35 -0.66 -4.39
CA LEU A 158 7.60 -0.97 -3.17
C LEU A 158 7.94 -2.38 -2.63
N VAL A 159 8.30 -3.30 -3.51
CA VAL A 159 8.61 -4.70 -3.15
C VAL A 159 10.08 -4.88 -2.81
N ASN A 160 10.95 -4.20 -3.54
CA ASN A 160 12.40 -4.29 -3.36
C ASN A 160 13.01 -2.88 -3.41
N THR A 161 13.20 -2.29 -2.24
CA THR A 161 13.84 -0.98 -2.08
C THR A 161 15.35 -1.04 -2.31
N GLY A 162 15.95 -2.24 -2.31
CA GLY A 162 17.39 -2.44 -2.39
C GLY A 162 18.12 -2.28 -1.04
N GLU A 163 17.41 -1.93 0.02
CA GLU A 163 18.00 -1.75 1.37
C GLU A 163 18.02 -3.05 2.16
N ASP A 164 16.95 -3.86 2.03
CA ASP A 164 16.75 -5.08 2.79
C ASP A 164 16.28 -6.24 1.89
N HIS A 165 16.21 -7.43 2.44
CA HIS A 165 15.62 -8.59 1.77
C HIS A 165 14.10 -8.41 1.59
N ILE A 166 13.54 -9.01 0.53
CA ILE A 166 12.09 -8.99 0.28
C ILE A 166 11.35 -9.56 1.49
N GLY A 167 10.37 -8.81 1.99
CA GLY A 167 9.56 -9.19 3.15
C GLY A 167 10.22 -8.89 4.51
N TRP A 168 11.44 -8.33 4.53
CA TRP A 168 12.10 -7.97 5.77
C TRP A 168 11.32 -6.91 6.54
N MET A 169 11.20 -7.10 7.86
CA MET A 169 10.45 -6.19 8.72
C MET A 169 11.35 -5.61 9.82
N LYS A 170 11.14 -4.33 10.12
CA LYS A 170 11.89 -3.56 11.12
C LYS A 170 10.99 -3.28 12.32
N SER A 171 11.54 -3.41 13.52
CA SER A 171 10.80 -3.22 14.77
C SER A 171 10.34 -1.78 14.99
N ASP A 172 11.11 -0.81 14.52
CA ASP A 172 10.78 0.61 14.61
C ASP A 172 9.58 0.99 13.72
N VAL A 173 9.45 0.36 12.55
CA VAL A 173 8.25 0.54 11.69
C VAL A 173 7.01 -0.03 12.39
N TRP A 174 7.09 -1.23 12.99
CA TRP A 174 5.98 -1.79 13.78
C TRP A 174 5.61 -0.92 14.98
N ALA A 175 6.61 -0.38 15.70
CA ALA A 175 6.36 0.54 16.81
C ALA A 175 5.71 1.86 16.33
N GLY A 176 6.15 2.41 15.21
CA GLY A 176 5.53 3.59 14.60
C GLY A 176 4.08 3.35 14.15
N MET A 177 3.79 2.17 13.60
CA MET A 177 2.42 1.77 13.25
C MET A 177 1.51 1.69 14.50
N GLU A 178 2.00 1.08 15.58
CA GLU A 178 1.26 1.00 16.85
C GLU A 178 0.98 2.40 17.40
N GLN A 179 1.97 3.26 17.44
CA GLN A 179 1.82 4.64 17.89
C GLN A 179 0.79 5.39 17.04
N MET A 180 0.89 5.33 15.73
CA MET A 180 -0.05 5.95 14.80
C MET A 180 -1.48 5.46 15.04
N LEU A 181 -1.69 4.15 15.22
CA LEU A 181 -3.02 3.57 15.48
C LEU A 181 -3.60 4.03 16.82
N ARG A 182 -2.76 4.27 17.84
CA ARG A 182 -3.20 4.86 19.11
C ARG A 182 -3.55 6.34 18.97
N GLU A 183 -2.75 7.10 18.27
CA GLU A 183 -3.00 8.52 18.01
C GLU A 183 -4.31 8.73 17.23
N GLN A 184 -4.63 7.80 16.32
CA GLN A 184 -5.91 7.80 15.59
C GLN A 184 -7.06 7.12 16.36
N VAL A 185 -6.86 6.79 17.65
CA VAL A 185 -7.87 6.17 18.53
C VAL A 185 -8.40 4.82 18.00
N VAL A 186 -7.67 4.15 17.12
CA VAL A 186 -7.98 2.79 16.66
C VAL A 186 -7.59 1.77 17.73
N LEU A 187 -6.44 1.97 18.36
CA LEU A 187 -6.02 1.23 19.54
C LEU A 187 -6.28 2.06 20.79
N THR A 188 -6.97 1.48 21.76
CA THR A 188 -7.32 2.12 23.03
C THR A 188 -6.29 1.89 24.13
N ALA A 189 -5.33 1.00 23.92
CA ALA A 189 -4.26 0.67 24.85
C ALA A 189 -2.97 0.34 24.08
N PRO A 190 -1.80 0.48 24.71
CA PRO A 190 -0.54 0.05 24.13
C PRO A 190 -0.54 -1.44 23.77
N LEU A 191 0.06 -1.78 22.66
CA LEU A 191 0.21 -3.15 22.18
C LEU A 191 1.70 -3.52 22.16
N ASP A 192 2.03 -4.71 22.65
CA ASP A 192 3.37 -5.25 22.49
C ASP A 192 3.58 -5.72 21.04
N VAL A 193 4.21 -4.88 20.24
CA VAL A 193 4.43 -5.14 18.82
C VAL A 193 5.30 -6.37 18.57
N THR A 194 6.12 -6.79 19.54
CA THR A 194 6.95 -8.00 19.41
C THR A 194 6.13 -9.28 19.32
N GLN A 195 4.86 -9.22 19.73
CA GLN A 195 3.91 -10.32 19.61
C GLN A 195 3.12 -10.31 18.29
N MET A 196 3.27 -9.26 17.48
CA MET A 196 2.48 -9.07 16.26
C MET A 196 3.15 -9.61 15.01
N TYR A 197 4.47 -9.79 15.04
CA TYR A 197 5.21 -10.29 13.89
C TYR A 197 6.35 -11.22 14.33
N THR A 198 6.89 -11.99 13.39
CA THR A 198 8.07 -12.83 13.63
C THR A 198 9.01 -12.80 12.42
N MET A 199 10.29 -12.68 12.70
CA MET A 199 11.35 -12.73 11.68
C MET A 199 11.96 -14.12 11.51
N GLN A 200 11.62 -15.08 12.40
CA GLN A 200 12.27 -16.39 12.49
C GLN A 200 12.37 -17.14 11.14
N PHE A 201 11.34 -17.05 10.29
CA PHE A 201 11.34 -17.74 9.01
C PHE A 201 12.14 -17.00 7.95
N LEU A 202 12.11 -15.67 7.95
CA LEU A 202 12.90 -14.87 7.02
C LEU A 202 14.40 -14.98 7.36
N GLU A 203 14.75 -14.93 8.65
CA GLU A 203 16.12 -15.15 9.11
C GLU A 203 16.65 -16.53 8.71
N GLU A 204 15.80 -17.57 8.71
CA GLU A 204 16.20 -18.89 8.24
C GLU A 204 16.34 -18.98 6.72
N ILE A 205 15.51 -18.25 5.95
CA ILE A 205 15.52 -18.27 4.50
C ILE A 205 16.72 -17.52 3.94
N TYR A 206 17.13 -16.43 4.57
CA TYR A 206 18.17 -15.52 4.10
C TYR A 206 19.56 -15.77 4.73
N LYS A 207 19.72 -16.84 5.51
CA LYS A 207 21.03 -17.34 5.97
C LYS A 207 21.87 -17.88 4.83
#